data_113e3cd47f2b5190d8c90967ad6cb1a9
#
_entry.id   113e3cd47f2b5190d8c90967ad6cb1a9
#
_cell.length_a   1.000
_cell.length_b   1.000
_cell.length_c   1.000
_cell.angle_alpha   90.00
_cell.angle_beta   90.00
_cell.angle_gamma   90.00
#
_symmetry.space_group_name_H-M   'P 1'
#
loop_
_entity.id
_entity.type
_entity.pdbx_description
1 polymer ?
#
loop_
_entity_poly.entity_id
_entity_poly.type
_entity_poly.pdbx_seq_one_letter_code
_entity_poly.pdbx_strand_id
1 'polypeptide(L)'
;ADMGQLTLDGNTYDLAKIQQKEILELRKKTAFVFQNYNLFANKTAIENILEGLVIDRKIPKKEAIKIAEEAFAKVGLLDRRDAYPSQLSGGQQQRIGIARAIAVKPDVILFDEPTSALDPELIGDVLTVMKELAAEGVTMIVVTHEMSFARDVANHILFMEDGHIIEEGHPQDFFTRPKEERTKQFLTRIIPELQIDPII
;
A
#
# COMPACT_ATOMS: atom_id res chain seq x y z
N ALA A 1 -11.18 4.76 -15.22
CA ALA A 1 -11.29 3.69 -16.23
C ALA A 1 -12.43 4.02 -17.17
N ASP A 2 -12.24 3.79 -18.47
CA ASP A 2 -13.27 4.09 -19.47
C ASP A 2 -14.34 2.99 -19.52
N MET A 3 -13.97 1.78 -19.09
CA MET A 3 -14.87 0.65 -18.94
C MET A 3 -14.28 -0.38 -17.96
N GLY A 4 -15.11 -1.29 -17.47
CA GLY A 4 -14.71 -2.40 -16.60
C GLY A 4 -15.68 -2.58 -15.45
N GLN A 5 -15.45 -3.61 -14.66
CA GLN A 5 -16.21 -3.90 -13.46
C GLN A 5 -15.26 -3.99 -12.27
N LEU A 6 -15.67 -3.42 -11.14
CA LEU A 6 -14.99 -3.51 -9.87
C LEU A 6 -15.93 -4.20 -8.88
N THR A 7 -15.48 -5.31 -8.29
CA THR A 7 -16.21 -5.95 -7.20
C THR A 7 -15.43 -5.77 -5.91
N LEU A 8 -16.06 -5.17 -4.91
CA LEU A 8 -15.49 -4.96 -3.58
C LEU A 8 -16.55 -5.30 -2.54
N ASP A 9 -16.21 -6.17 -1.60
CA ASP A 9 -17.10 -6.61 -0.52
C ASP A 9 -18.47 -7.07 -1.02
N GLY A 10 -18.46 -7.91 -2.09
CA GLY A 10 -19.66 -8.47 -2.73
C GLY A 10 -20.48 -7.49 -3.58
N ASN A 11 -20.14 -6.21 -3.60
CA ASN A 11 -20.79 -5.21 -4.45
C ASN A 11 -20.03 -5.02 -5.76
N THR A 12 -20.73 -5.11 -6.89
CA THR A 12 -20.13 -4.93 -8.21
C THR A 12 -20.55 -3.58 -8.80
N TYR A 13 -19.58 -2.83 -9.26
CA TYR A 13 -19.72 -1.50 -9.86
C TYR A 13 -19.31 -1.54 -11.33
N ASP A 14 -20.17 -1.04 -12.21
CA ASP A 14 -19.83 -0.79 -13.63
C ASP A 14 -19.11 0.55 -13.73
N LEU A 15 -17.80 0.53 -13.95
CA LEU A 15 -16.96 1.72 -13.94
C LEU A 15 -17.33 2.74 -15.05
N ALA A 16 -17.94 2.27 -16.14
CA ALA A 16 -18.41 3.15 -17.20
C ALA A 16 -19.67 3.95 -16.81
N LYS A 17 -20.44 3.47 -15.82
CA LYS A 17 -21.72 4.05 -15.40
C LYS A 17 -21.76 4.45 -13.94
N ILE A 18 -20.63 4.33 -13.23
CA ILE A 18 -20.56 4.57 -11.79
C ILE A 18 -20.99 5.99 -11.44
N GLN A 19 -21.89 6.11 -10.46
CA GLN A 19 -22.41 7.38 -10.02
C GLN A 19 -21.52 8.01 -8.93
N GLN A 20 -21.60 9.33 -8.77
CA GLN A 20 -20.82 10.07 -7.76
C GLN A 20 -21.01 9.52 -6.34
N LYS A 21 -22.22 9.07 -6.00
CA LYS A 21 -22.50 8.46 -4.70
C LYS A 21 -21.72 7.16 -4.49
N GLU A 22 -21.68 6.31 -5.50
CA GLU A 22 -20.94 5.03 -5.47
C GLU A 22 -19.42 5.27 -5.39
N ILE A 23 -18.92 6.29 -6.11
CA ILE A 23 -17.51 6.71 -6.00
C ILE A 23 -17.17 7.12 -4.56
N LEU A 24 -18.04 7.88 -3.90
CA LEU A 24 -17.85 8.30 -2.52
C LEU A 24 -17.90 7.12 -1.54
N GLU A 25 -18.74 6.12 -1.81
CA GLU A 25 -18.79 4.88 -1.03
C GLU A 25 -17.50 4.06 -1.20
N LEU A 26 -17.02 3.89 -2.44
CA LEU A 26 -15.74 3.22 -2.72
C LEU A 26 -14.57 3.92 -2.04
N ARG A 27 -14.50 5.25 -2.10
CA ARG A 27 -13.45 6.03 -1.41
C ARG A 27 -13.46 5.85 0.11
N LYS A 28 -14.61 5.56 0.70
CA LYS A 28 -14.67 5.23 2.14
C LYS A 28 -14.16 3.84 2.46
N LYS A 29 -14.23 2.92 1.52
CA LYS A 29 -13.77 1.53 1.64
C LYS A 29 -12.31 1.35 1.26
N THR A 30 -11.70 2.34 0.63
CA THR A 30 -10.31 2.28 0.17
C THR A 30 -9.45 3.34 0.83
N ALA A 31 -8.17 3.03 1.01
CA ALA A 31 -7.16 4.02 1.36
C ALA A 31 -5.99 3.93 0.37
N PHE A 32 -5.25 5.01 0.20
CA PHE A 32 -4.14 5.09 -0.73
C PHE A 32 -2.87 5.57 -0.03
N VAL A 33 -1.77 4.87 -0.26
CA VAL A 33 -0.42 5.23 0.20
C VAL A 33 0.42 5.51 -1.04
N PHE A 34 0.83 6.77 -1.19
CA PHE A 34 1.55 7.27 -2.35
C PHE A 34 3.07 7.15 -2.19
N GLN A 35 3.78 7.14 -3.30
CA GLN A 35 5.23 7.18 -3.38
C GLN A 35 5.83 8.40 -2.66
N ASN A 36 5.23 9.58 -2.80
CA ASN A 36 5.72 10.87 -2.29
C ASN A 36 5.06 11.28 -0.96
N TYR A 37 4.70 10.33 -0.09
CA TYR A 37 4.11 10.52 1.24
C TYR A 37 2.80 11.30 1.26
N ASN A 38 2.66 12.37 0.50
CA ASN A 38 1.50 13.26 0.37
C ASN A 38 0.94 13.74 1.72
N LEU A 39 1.85 14.13 2.63
CA LEU A 39 1.48 14.75 3.88
C LEU A 39 1.23 16.25 3.69
N PHE A 40 0.28 16.78 4.44
CA PHE A 40 0.05 18.22 4.53
C PHE A 40 1.21 18.87 5.27
N ALA A 41 2.04 19.64 4.56
CA ALA A 41 3.26 20.23 5.10
C ALA A 41 3.01 21.24 6.26
N ASN A 42 1.82 21.86 6.29
CA ASN A 42 1.40 22.83 7.29
C ASN A 42 0.65 22.23 8.48
N LYS A 43 0.61 20.89 8.57
CA LYS A 43 -0.04 20.14 9.65
C LYS A 43 0.97 19.22 10.32
N THR A 44 0.82 19.01 11.61
CA THR A 44 1.60 18.01 12.35
C THR A 44 1.25 16.60 11.87
N ALA A 45 2.05 15.62 12.25
CA ALA A 45 1.85 14.22 11.90
C ALA A 45 0.46 13.72 12.37
N ILE A 46 0.06 14.03 13.62
CA ILE A 46 -1.25 13.64 14.11
C ILE A 46 -2.38 14.37 13.37
N GLU A 47 -2.23 15.64 13.05
CA GLU A 47 -3.23 16.39 12.30
C GLU A 47 -3.41 15.85 10.88
N ASN A 48 -2.37 15.29 10.26
CA ASN A 48 -2.46 14.60 8.97
C ASN A 48 -3.37 13.36 9.03
N ILE A 49 -3.41 12.65 10.16
CA ILE A 49 -4.29 11.51 10.35
C ILE A 49 -5.71 11.98 10.74
N LEU A 50 -5.79 12.97 11.62
CA LEU A 50 -7.08 13.50 12.10
C LEU A 50 -7.94 14.08 10.97
N GLU A 51 -7.33 14.59 9.91
CA GLU A 51 -8.07 15.16 8.77
C GLU A 51 -9.08 14.15 8.20
N GLY A 52 -8.64 12.96 7.83
CA GLY A 52 -9.52 11.91 7.30
C GLY A 52 -10.57 11.44 8.31
N LEU A 53 -10.19 11.34 9.59
CA LEU A 53 -11.11 10.88 10.63
C LEU A 53 -12.19 11.89 10.98
N VAL A 54 -11.81 13.17 11.15
CA VAL A 54 -12.74 14.21 11.62
C VAL A 54 -13.55 14.81 10.46
N ILE A 55 -12.89 15.11 9.33
CA ILE A 55 -13.54 15.81 8.23
C ILE A 55 -14.33 14.84 7.35
N ASP A 56 -13.70 13.71 6.94
CA ASP A 56 -14.34 12.79 5.99
C ASP A 56 -15.25 11.78 6.71
N ARG A 57 -14.78 11.20 7.81
CA ARG A 57 -15.52 10.18 8.58
C ARG A 57 -16.44 10.78 9.63
N LYS A 58 -16.29 12.08 9.94
CA LYS A 58 -17.07 12.81 10.95
C LYS A 58 -17.01 12.20 12.36
N ILE A 59 -15.86 11.59 12.67
CA ILE A 59 -15.61 11.01 14.01
C ILE A 59 -15.35 12.16 14.99
N PRO A 60 -15.93 12.12 16.19
CA PRO A 60 -15.67 13.13 17.22
C PRO A 60 -14.16 13.24 17.53
N LYS A 61 -13.63 14.46 17.64
CA LYS A 61 -12.19 14.74 17.78
C LYS A 61 -11.53 13.91 18.91
N LYS A 62 -12.20 13.74 20.04
CA LYS A 62 -11.67 12.97 21.17
C LYS A 62 -11.48 11.49 20.84
N GLU A 63 -12.37 10.91 20.06
CA GLU A 63 -12.28 9.53 19.58
C GLU A 63 -11.25 9.41 18.45
N ALA A 64 -11.24 10.36 17.51
CA ALA A 64 -10.27 10.42 16.42
C ALA A 64 -8.82 10.47 16.92
N ILE A 65 -8.54 11.20 18.01
CA ILE A 65 -7.21 11.25 18.64
C ILE A 65 -6.78 9.85 19.10
N LYS A 66 -7.66 9.08 19.73
CA LYS A 66 -7.34 7.72 20.19
C LYS A 66 -7.00 6.80 19.00
N ILE A 67 -7.84 6.86 17.96
CA ILE A 67 -7.60 6.08 16.72
C ILE A 67 -6.27 6.47 16.08
N ALA A 68 -5.95 7.76 16.04
CA ALA A 68 -4.68 8.24 15.51
C ALA A 68 -3.49 7.75 16.36
N GLU A 69 -3.59 7.78 17.68
CA GLU A 69 -2.54 7.28 18.59
C GLU A 69 -2.32 5.76 18.43
N GLU A 70 -3.38 4.98 18.26
CA GLU A 70 -3.29 3.55 17.94
C GLU A 70 -2.58 3.31 16.59
N ALA A 71 -2.90 4.11 15.57
CA ALA A 71 -2.24 4.03 14.28
C ALA A 71 -0.75 4.42 14.36
N PHE A 72 -0.40 5.45 15.16
CA PHE A 72 1.00 5.81 15.43
C PHE A 72 1.77 4.70 16.14
N ALA A 73 1.15 4.03 17.10
CA ALA A 73 1.77 2.91 17.80
C ALA A 73 2.11 1.77 16.84
N LYS A 74 1.20 1.46 15.89
CA LYS A 74 1.42 0.43 14.85
C LYS A 74 2.61 0.72 13.94
N VAL A 75 2.89 1.99 13.65
CA VAL A 75 4.02 2.38 12.79
C VAL A 75 5.27 2.80 13.59
N GLY A 76 5.26 2.66 14.92
CA GLY A 76 6.40 2.93 15.79
C GLY A 76 6.79 4.40 15.89
N LEU A 77 5.83 5.36 15.76
CA LEU A 77 6.12 6.79 15.68
C LEU A 77 5.30 7.65 16.68
N LEU A 78 4.86 7.06 17.80
CA LEU A 78 4.03 7.77 18.77
C LEU A 78 4.74 9.02 19.35
N ASP A 79 6.05 8.97 19.49
CA ASP A 79 6.90 10.09 19.95
C ASP A 79 7.04 11.22 18.92
N ARG A 80 6.64 11.00 17.67
CA ARG A 80 6.71 11.94 16.55
C ARG A 80 5.38 12.57 16.17
N ARG A 81 4.31 12.29 16.93
CA ARG A 81 2.94 12.70 16.59
C ARG A 81 2.76 14.21 16.39
N ASP A 82 3.52 15.02 17.13
CA ASP A 82 3.42 16.48 17.09
C ASP A 82 4.46 17.13 16.15
N ALA A 83 5.31 16.34 15.47
CA ALA A 83 6.29 16.82 14.52
C ALA A 83 5.64 17.22 13.19
N TYR A 84 6.18 18.25 12.54
CA TYR A 84 5.82 18.63 11.16
C TYR A 84 6.58 17.76 10.15
N PRO A 85 6.08 17.56 8.93
CA PRO A 85 6.76 16.76 7.90
C PRO A 85 8.20 17.17 7.66
N SER A 86 8.52 18.46 7.71
CA SER A 86 9.89 18.98 7.56
C SER A 86 10.88 18.54 8.66
N GLN A 87 10.38 18.00 9.76
CA GLN A 87 11.17 17.54 10.91
C GLN A 87 11.33 16.00 10.92
N LEU A 88 10.86 15.34 9.88
CA LEU A 88 10.77 13.88 9.78
C LEU A 88 11.60 13.36 8.61
N SER A 89 12.24 12.20 8.77
CA SER A 89 12.89 11.51 7.66
C SER A 89 11.85 11.01 6.64
N GLY A 90 12.29 10.69 5.41
CA GLY A 90 11.42 10.14 4.38
C GLY A 90 10.69 8.88 4.85
N GLY A 91 11.40 7.95 5.48
CA GLY A 91 10.81 6.72 6.05
C GLY A 91 9.80 6.99 7.17
N GLN A 92 10.03 8.02 8.01
CA GLN A 92 9.05 8.45 9.01
C GLN A 92 7.81 9.05 8.35
N GLN A 93 7.98 9.90 7.33
CA GLN A 93 6.86 10.49 6.59
C GLN A 93 6.02 9.40 5.90
N GLN A 94 6.67 8.40 5.29
CA GLN A 94 5.98 7.28 4.65
C GLN A 94 5.21 6.44 5.67
N ARG A 95 5.80 6.13 6.82
CA ARG A 95 5.10 5.41 7.90
C ARG A 95 3.91 6.21 8.45
N ILE A 96 3.96 7.53 8.49
CA ILE A 96 2.80 8.37 8.82
C ILE A 96 1.73 8.28 7.72
N GLY A 97 2.13 8.25 6.44
CA GLY A 97 1.23 7.98 5.32
C GLY A 97 0.48 6.65 5.47
N ILE A 98 1.19 5.60 5.91
CA ILE A 98 0.61 4.30 6.23
C ILE A 98 -0.33 4.40 7.45
N ALA A 99 0.10 5.07 8.53
CA ALA A 99 -0.74 5.29 9.71
C ALA A 99 -2.05 6.02 9.36
N ARG A 100 -1.99 7.02 8.48
CA ARG A 100 -3.17 7.72 7.95
C ARG A 100 -4.10 6.77 7.19
N ALA A 101 -3.55 5.85 6.41
CA ALA A 101 -4.32 4.88 5.65
C ALA A 101 -5.02 3.86 6.56
N ILE A 102 -4.33 3.29 7.55
CA ILE A 102 -4.92 2.29 8.45
C ILE A 102 -5.91 2.88 9.45
N ALA A 103 -5.73 4.14 9.84
CA ALA A 103 -6.59 4.82 10.81
C ALA A 103 -8.06 4.87 10.38
N VAL A 104 -8.34 4.98 9.07
CA VAL A 104 -9.71 5.03 8.55
C VAL A 104 -10.35 3.64 8.41
N LYS A 105 -9.64 2.55 8.76
CA LYS A 105 -10.08 1.15 8.70
C LYS A 105 -10.69 0.80 7.34
N PRO A 106 -9.95 0.90 6.25
CA PRO A 106 -10.45 0.60 4.91
C PRO A 106 -10.57 -0.91 4.70
N ASP A 107 -11.39 -1.33 3.72
CA ASP A 107 -11.49 -2.73 3.29
C ASP A 107 -10.25 -3.14 2.47
N VAL A 108 -9.60 -2.19 1.78
CA VAL A 108 -8.36 -2.40 1.02
C VAL A 108 -7.46 -1.16 1.05
N ILE A 109 -6.16 -1.37 1.18
CA ILE A 109 -5.14 -0.32 1.05
C ILE A 109 -4.39 -0.52 -0.27
N LEU A 110 -4.31 0.55 -1.06
CA LEU A 110 -3.57 0.61 -2.31
C LEU A 110 -2.21 1.28 -2.04
N PHE A 111 -1.13 0.58 -2.31
CA PHE A 111 0.23 1.10 -2.18
C PHE A 111 0.82 1.30 -3.58
N ASP A 112 1.27 2.51 -3.86
CA ASP A 112 1.91 2.87 -5.12
C ASP A 112 3.39 3.16 -4.87
N GLU A 113 4.23 2.18 -5.13
CA GLU A 113 5.68 2.22 -4.92
C GLU A 113 6.12 2.87 -3.60
N PRO A 114 5.68 2.37 -2.43
CA PRO A 114 5.82 3.05 -1.15
C PRO A 114 7.27 3.27 -0.67
N THR A 115 8.25 2.66 -1.35
CA THR A 115 9.68 2.74 -0.98
C THR A 115 10.54 3.48 -2.01
N SER A 116 10.01 3.79 -3.22
CA SER A 116 10.81 4.33 -4.33
C SER A 116 11.44 5.69 -4.08
N ALA A 117 10.84 6.49 -3.18
CA ALA A 117 11.36 7.83 -2.83
C ALA A 117 12.24 7.82 -1.57
N LEU A 118 12.63 6.63 -1.08
CA LEU A 118 13.37 6.47 0.16
C LEU A 118 14.85 6.14 -0.10
N ASP A 119 15.70 6.61 0.81
CA ASP A 119 17.06 6.13 0.91
C ASP A 119 17.07 4.64 1.28
N PRO A 120 18.00 3.82 0.75
CA PRO A 120 18.04 2.36 0.97
C PRO A 120 18.00 1.95 2.45
N GLU A 121 18.63 2.73 3.33
CA GLU A 121 18.67 2.47 4.78
C GLU A 121 17.30 2.62 5.47
N LEU A 122 16.36 3.36 4.86
CA LEU A 122 15.03 3.61 5.41
C LEU A 122 13.94 2.65 4.87
N ILE A 123 14.25 1.90 3.81
CA ILE A 123 13.30 0.98 3.17
C ILE A 123 12.86 -0.12 4.15
N GLY A 124 13.80 -0.68 4.90
CA GLY A 124 13.55 -1.80 5.82
C GLY A 124 12.47 -1.52 6.85
N ASP A 125 12.46 -0.31 7.43
CA ASP A 125 11.46 0.10 8.41
C ASP A 125 10.04 0.13 7.83
N VAL A 126 9.90 0.65 6.60
CA VAL A 126 8.60 0.73 5.91
C VAL A 126 8.09 -0.66 5.55
N LEU A 127 8.96 -1.51 4.98
CA LEU A 127 8.60 -2.88 4.63
C LEU A 127 8.23 -3.71 5.86
N THR A 128 8.87 -3.48 7.01
CA THR A 128 8.54 -4.15 8.27
C THR A 128 7.09 -3.83 8.69
N VAL A 129 6.71 -2.56 8.70
CA VAL A 129 5.32 -2.16 8.98
C VAL A 129 4.34 -2.80 8.01
N MET A 130 4.66 -2.85 6.71
CA MET A 130 3.79 -3.49 5.72
C MET A 130 3.67 -5.01 5.92
N LYS A 131 4.75 -5.70 6.33
CA LYS A 131 4.73 -7.13 6.68
C LYS A 131 3.82 -7.39 7.90
N GLU A 132 3.88 -6.53 8.91
CA GLU A 132 3.02 -6.63 10.09
C GLU A 132 1.54 -6.45 9.73
N LEU A 133 1.21 -5.48 8.88
CA LEU A 133 -0.16 -5.28 8.38
C LEU A 133 -0.67 -6.50 7.59
N ALA A 134 0.18 -7.11 6.76
CA ALA A 134 -0.16 -8.33 6.04
C ALA A 134 -0.44 -9.50 7.01
N ALA A 135 0.39 -9.65 8.04
CA ALA A 135 0.21 -10.68 9.07
C ALA A 135 -1.07 -10.47 9.90
N GLU A 136 -1.52 -9.22 10.08
CA GLU A 136 -2.81 -8.88 10.69
C GLU A 136 -4.01 -9.15 9.77
N GLY A 137 -3.79 -9.54 8.51
CA GLY A 137 -4.85 -9.83 7.54
C GLY A 137 -5.41 -8.61 6.83
N VAL A 138 -4.69 -7.48 6.81
CA VAL A 138 -5.10 -6.29 6.06
C VAL A 138 -5.01 -6.59 4.56
N THR A 139 -6.10 -6.38 3.83
CA THR A 139 -6.09 -6.53 2.37
C THR A 139 -5.31 -5.38 1.73
N MET A 140 -4.30 -5.74 0.93
CA MET A 140 -3.42 -4.77 0.28
C MET A 140 -3.24 -5.11 -1.20
N ILE A 141 -3.23 -4.07 -2.05
CA ILE A 141 -2.73 -4.14 -3.42
C ILE A 141 -1.47 -3.27 -3.44
N VAL A 142 -0.33 -3.87 -3.79
CA VAL A 142 0.97 -3.21 -3.69
C VAL A 142 1.66 -3.21 -5.05
N VAL A 143 1.91 -2.03 -5.59
CA VAL A 143 2.84 -1.85 -6.70
C VAL A 143 4.23 -1.66 -6.11
N THR A 144 5.18 -2.52 -6.44
CA THR A 144 6.52 -2.50 -5.85
C THR A 144 7.57 -3.12 -6.76
N HIS A 145 8.80 -2.68 -6.62
CA HIS A 145 10.00 -3.33 -7.16
C HIS A 145 10.80 -4.08 -6.07
N GLU A 146 10.31 -4.14 -4.85
CA GLU A 146 10.91 -4.88 -3.74
C GLU A 146 10.55 -6.37 -3.84
N MET A 147 11.30 -7.11 -4.66
CA MET A 147 10.98 -8.51 -5.01
C MET A 147 11.01 -9.45 -3.81
N SER A 148 11.92 -9.23 -2.87
CA SER A 148 11.98 -10.03 -1.64
C SER A 148 10.72 -9.85 -0.80
N PHE A 149 10.24 -8.61 -0.67
CA PHE A 149 8.98 -8.31 0.01
C PHE A 149 7.80 -8.98 -0.69
N ALA A 150 7.70 -8.84 -2.03
CA ALA A 150 6.62 -9.46 -2.81
C ALA A 150 6.60 -10.98 -2.63
N ARG A 151 7.77 -11.63 -2.69
CA ARG A 151 7.90 -13.09 -2.48
C ARG A 151 7.45 -13.53 -1.09
N ASP A 152 7.82 -12.77 -0.05
CA ASP A 152 7.58 -13.15 1.35
C ASP A 152 6.13 -12.89 1.80
N VAL A 153 5.44 -11.92 1.20
CA VAL A 153 4.18 -11.37 1.73
C VAL A 153 2.99 -11.60 0.82
N ALA A 154 3.19 -11.60 -0.49
CA ALA A 154 2.08 -11.68 -1.43
C ALA A 154 1.39 -13.06 -1.38
N ASN A 155 0.07 -13.06 -1.57
CA ASN A 155 -0.71 -14.27 -1.84
C ASN A 155 -0.88 -14.50 -3.34
N HIS A 156 -0.81 -13.42 -4.13
CA HIS A 156 -0.96 -13.41 -5.57
C HIS A 156 -0.08 -12.33 -6.18
N ILE A 157 0.57 -12.62 -7.29
CA ILE A 157 1.44 -11.68 -8.01
C ILE A 157 0.89 -11.49 -9.41
N LEU A 158 0.95 -10.23 -9.87
CA LEU A 158 0.63 -9.81 -11.22
C LEU A 158 1.86 -9.12 -11.80
N PHE A 159 2.44 -9.67 -12.87
CA PHE A 159 3.49 -9.01 -13.63
C PHE A 159 2.88 -8.26 -14.80
N MET A 160 3.06 -6.96 -14.82
CA MET A 160 2.50 -6.08 -15.85
C MET A 160 3.61 -5.38 -16.65
N GLU A 161 3.41 -5.28 -17.95
CA GLU A 161 4.26 -4.52 -18.87
C GLU A 161 3.39 -3.88 -19.95
N ASP A 162 3.66 -2.63 -20.30
CA ASP A 162 2.94 -1.88 -21.33
C ASP A 162 1.40 -1.92 -21.21
N GLY A 163 0.91 -1.90 -19.97
CA GLY A 163 -0.53 -1.92 -19.68
C GLY A 163 -1.20 -3.29 -19.77
N HIS A 164 -0.43 -4.35 -20.01
CA HIS A 164 -0.93 -5.73 -20.10
C HIS A 164 -0.41 -6.59 -18.95
N ILE A 165 -1.25 -7.51 -18.47
CA ILE A 165 -0.80 -8.57 -17.55
C ILE A 165 -0.08 -9.61 -18.40
N ILE A 166 1.23 -9.78 -18.14
CA ILE A 166 2.07 -10.76 -18.81
C ILE A 166 1.94 -12.12 -18.14
N GLU A 167 2.01 -12.14 -16.81
CA GLU A 167 1.89 -13.37 -16.02
C GLU A 167 1.28 -13.04 -14.66
N GLU A 168 0.51 -14.00 -14.13
CA GLU A 168 -0.03 -13.94 -12.79
C GLU A 168 0.00 -15.30 -12.11
N GLY A 169 0.11 -15.32 -10.78
CA GLY A 169 0.09 -16.56 -10.04
C GLY A 169 0.49 -16.46 -8.58
N HIS A 170 0.61 -17.62 -7.94
CA HIS A 170 1.11 -17.72 -6.59
C HIS A 170 2.61 -17.35 -6.55
N PRO A 171 3.10 -16.65 -5.51
CA PRO A 171 4.49 -16.20 -5.43
C PRO A 171 5.51 -17.32 -5.63
N GLN A 172 5.30 -18.49 -5.02
CA GLN A 172 6.21 -19.61 -5.17
C GLN A 172 6.39 -20.01 -6.64
N ASP A 173 5.29 -20.17 -7.38
CA ASP A 173 5.36 -20.55 -8.80
C ASP A 173 5.97 -19.42 -9.64
N PHE A 174 5.54 -18.19 -9.39
CA PHE A 174 6.02 -17.01 -10.10
C PHE A 174 7.54 -16.83 -10.00
N PHE A 175 8.11 -17.00 -8.79
CA PHE A 175 9.55 -16.82 -8.59
C PHE A 175 10.39 -18.04 -8.95
N THR A 176 9.87 -19.28 -8.86
CA THR A 176 10.69 -20.49 -9.11
C THR A 176 10.44 -21.12 -10.47
N ARG A 177 9.21 -20.98 -11.01
CA ARG A 177 8.77 -21.63 -12.26
C ARG A 177 7.96 -20.68 -13.14
N PRO A 178 8.49 -19.49 -13.46
CA PRO A 178 7.79 -18.54 -14.32
C PRO A 178 7.52 -19.20 -15.69
N LYS A 179 6.30 -19.00 -16.21
CA LYS A 179 5.86 -19.62 -17.48
C LYS A 179 6.29 -18.76 -18.67
N GLU A 180 6.10 -17.46 -18.55
CA GLU A 180 6.33 -16.52 -19.63
C GLU A 180 7.81 -16.16 -19.75
N GLU A 181 8.34 -16.17 -20.98
CA GLU A 181 9.74 -15.87 -21.25
C GLU A 181 10.12 -14.45 -20.79
N ARG A 182 9.18 -13.51 -20.90
CA ARG A 182 9.39 -12.14 -20.47
C ARG A 182 9.53 -12.03 -18.95
N THR A 183 8.75 -12.83 -18.19
CA THR A 183 8.86 -12.94 -16.73
C THR A 183 10.23 -13.49 -16.33
N LYS A 184 10.72 -14.52 -17.01
CA LYS A 184 12.06 -15.11 -16.75
C LYS A 184 13.14 -14.08 -16.95
N GLN A 185 13.11 -13.34 -18.07
CA GLN A 185 14.08 -12.29 -18.36
C GLN A 185 14.06 -11.18 -17.30
N PHE A 186 12.88 -10.78 -16.86
CA PHE A 186 12.70 -9.78 -15.80
C PHE A 186 13.30 -10.26 -14.48
N LEU A 187 12.95 -11.46 -14.03
CA LEU A 187 13.41 -12.03 -12.76
C LEU A 187 14.92 -12.25 -12.76
N THR A 188 15.50 -12.80 -13.84
CA THR A 188 16.95 -13.01 -13.95
C THR A 188 17.73 -11.70 -13.88
N ARG A 189 17.16 -10.61 -14.41
CA ARG A 189 17.78 -9.28 -14.37
C ARG A 189 17.76 -8.66 -12.96
N ILE A 190 16.67 -8.84 -12.22
CA ILE A 190 16.49 -8.19 -10.91
C ILE A 190 17.00 -9.04 -9.76
N ILE A 191 16.93 -10.36 -9.88
CA ILE A 191 17.40 -11.32 -8.88
C ILE A 191 18.37 -12.28 -9.59
N PRO A 192 19.63 -11.87 -9.83
CA PRO A 192 20.61 -12.70 -10.55
C PRO A 192 20.90 -14.06 -9.88
N GLU A 193 20.64 -14.15 -8.55
CA GLU A 193 20.85 -15.37 -7.76
C GLU A 193 19.65 -16.33 -7.82
N LEU A 194 18.57 -15.94 -8.48
CA LEU A 194 17.39 -16.79 -8.58
C LEU A 194 17.65 -17.99 -9.46
N GLN A 195 17.65 -19.17 -8.88
CA GLN A 195 17.69 -20.43 -9.63
C GLN A 195 16.27 -20.67 -10.17
N ILE A 196 16.04 -20.35 -11.43
CA ILE A 196 14.80 -20.70 -12.13
C ILE A 196 14.95 -22.16 -12.54
N ASP A 197 14.06 -23.03 -12.05
CA ASP A 197 14.04 -24.44 -12.42
C ASP A 197 13.88 -24.56 -13.95
N PRO A 198 14.74 -25.33 -14.64
CA PRO A 198 14.54 -25.57 -16.07
C PRO A 198 13.22 -26.31 -16.24
N ILE A 199 12.39 -25.83 -17.16
CA ILE A 199 11.15 -26.54 -17.55
C ILE A 199 11.59 -27.87 -18.19
N ILE A 200 11.25 -28.98 -17.56
CA ILE A 200 11.39 -30.34 -18.11
C ILE A 200 10.25 -30.61 -19.09
#